data_219ed619a25a1b253f246f1f4939ebc8
#
_entry.id   219ed619a25a1b253f246f1f4939ebc8
#
_cell.length_a   1.000
_cell.length_b   1.000
_cell.length_c   1.000
_cell.angle_alpha   90.00
_cell.angle_beta   90.00
_cell.angle_gamma   90.00
#
_symmetry.space_group_name_H-M   'P 1'
#
loop_
_entity.id
_entity.type
_entity.pdbx_description
1 polymer ?
#
loop_
_entity_poly.entity_id
_entity_poly.type
_entity_poly.pdbx_seq_one_letter_code
_entity_poly.pdbx_strand_id
1 'polypeptide(L)'
;MLSDNDTMKLYMQNIGQFPLDSPEEEIELAAKIKDGDDDAKQKLIRSNLRLVVKIAHDFKGLGLPLLDLISEGNIGLMRAVEKFDPSKGAKLSSYAAWWIKQSMRRALANQARTIRIPVQSASKICKIQAAKVKLAEEYGRDPTDREIASEVNLTERTVTGLRLGKTTTISLHDPIQHGEDGEFRDIIPDDKSTAPDELVQDEETLSHMLKLTERLEKRERIILNLRFGLSGERPKTLEEVSQTIGRTRERVRQIQNQALDKLKSYLEEDGLIENPQPNSGVKKNAQLDLDDEDDDLPDSYDIKTTHTDEDESEEFDENDKN
;
A
#
# COMPACT_ATOMS: atom_id res chain seq x y z
N MET A 1 27.53 -18.97 0.41
CA MET A 1 26.82 -18.06 -0.53
C MET A 1 27.87 -17.15 -1.14
N LEU A 2 27.90 -17.00 -2.47
CA LEU A 2 28.77 -16.01 -3.14
C LEU A 2 28.30 -14.61 -2.72
N SER A 3 29.23 -13.73 -2.41
CA SER A 3 28.86 -12.33 -2.10
C SER A 3 28.36 -11.63 -3.37
N ASP A 4 27.52 -10.61 -3.25
CA ASP A 4 27.04 -9.81 -4.40
C ASP A 4 28.21 -9.29 -5.26
N ASN A 5 29.33 -9.02 -4.59
CA ASN A 5 30.55 -8.53 -5.23
C ASN A 5 31.24 -9.63 -6.08
N ASP A 6 31.15 -10.90 -5.67
CA ASP A 6 31.71 -12.03 -6.42
C ASP A 6 30.82 -12.36 -7.63
N THR A 7 29.51 -12.29 -7.46
CA THR A 7 28.55 -12.47 -8.55
C THR A 7 28.71 -11.39 -9.63
N MET A 8 28.89 -10.15 -9.22
CA MET A 8 29.15 -9.04 -10.15
C MET A 8 30.47 -9.21 -10.90
N LYS A 9 31.55 -9.62 -10.23
CA LYS A 9 32.83 -9.90 -10.88
C LYS A 9 32.72 -11.01 -11.92
N LEU A 10 32.03 -12.10 -11.58
CA LEU A 10 31.80 -13.22 -12.51
C LEU A 10 30.98 -12.77 -13.73
N TYR A 11 29.94 -11.98 -13.53
CA TYR A 11 29.13 -11.40 -14.59
C TYR A 11 29.98 -10.52 -15.52
N MET A 12 30.79 -9.60 -14.96
CA MET A 12 31.68 -8.71 -15.72
C MET A 12 32.71 -9.50 -16.53
N GLN A 13 33.27 -10.58 -15.97
CA GLN A 13 34.21 -11.46 -16.66
C GLN A 13 33.55 -12.17 -17.85
N ASN A 14 32.33 -12.63 -17.69
CA ASN A 14 31.58 -13.30 -18.75
C ASN A 14 31.22 -12.35 -19.89
N ILE A 15 30.71 -11.16 -19.60
CA ILE A 15 30.34 -10.19 -20.65
C ILE A 15 31.57 -9.57 -21.34
N GLY A 16 32.73 -9.57 -20.67
CA GLY A 16 33.99 -9.08 -21.23
C GLY A 16 34.55 -9.93 -22.36
N GLN A 17 34.11 -11.20 -22.49
CA GLN A 17 34.54 -12.11 -23.54
C GLN A 17 33.93 -11.77 -24.92
N PHE A 18 32.83 -11.02 -24.96
CA PHE A 18 32.17 -10.65 -26.20
C PHE A 18 32.79 -9.38 -26.78
N PRO A 19 33.33 -9.44 -28.04
CA PRO A 19 33.83 -8.23 -28.71
C PRO A 19 32.69 -7.26 -29.01
N LEU A 20 33.04 -5.98 -29.18
CA LEU A 20 32.09 -4.96 -29.64
C LEU A 20 31.92 -5.10 -31.16
N ASP A 21 30.68 -5.01 -31.62
CA ASP A 21 30.37 -5.05 -33.05
C ASP A 21 30.77 -3.70 -33.71
N SER A 22 31.22 -3.75 -34.95
CA SER A 22 31.41 -2.56 -35.77
C SER A 22 30.05 -2.00 -36.25
N PRO A 23 29.98 -0.67 -36.61
CA PRO A 23 28.73 -0.12 -37.15
C PRO A 23 28.19 -0.84 -38.38
N GLU A 24 29.07 -1.42 -39.19
CA GLU A 24 28.70 -2.20 -40.36
C GLU A 24 28.09 -3.54 -39.97
N GLU A 25 28.69 -4.21 -38.96
CA GLU A 25 28.16 -5.47 -38.41
C GLU A 25 26.79 -5.23 -37.69
N GLU A 26 26.61 -4.10 -36.99
CA GLU A 26 25.31 -3.74 -36.40
C GLU A 26 24.21 -3.69 -37.48
N ILE A 27 24.49 -3.12 -38.66
CA ILE A 27 23.54 -3.02 -39.76
C ILE A 27 23.22 -4.41 -40.35
N GLU A 28 24.25 -5.24 -40.58
CA GLU A 28 24.08 -6.61 -41.11
C GLU A 28 23.27 -7.48 -40.12
N LEU A 29 23.60 -7.42 -38.83
CA LEU A 29 22.88 -8.16 -37.79
C LEU A 29 21.43 -7.68 -37.70
N ALA A 30 21.18 -6.37 -37.74
CA ALA A 30 19.82 -5.83 -37.73
C ALA A 30 18.98 -6.28 -38.93
N ALA A 31 19.59 -6.42 -40.13
CA ALA A 31 18.90 -6.99 -41.29
C ALA A 31 18.52 -8.45 -41.07
N LYS A 32 19.43 -9.28 -40.55
CA LYS A 32 19.17 -10.71 -40.23
C LYS A 32 18.09 -10.85 -39.17
N ILE A 33 18.08 -9.98 -38.16
CA ILE A 33 17.05 -9.98 -37.12
C ILE A 33 15.65 -9.71 -37.71
N LYS A 34 15.52 -8.80 -38.68
CA LYS A 34 14.25 -8.56 -39.41
C LYS A 34 13.78 -9.81 -40.18
N ASP A 35 14.74 -10.63 -40.63
CA ASP A 35 14.44 -11.91 -41.32
C ASP A 35 14.14 -13.06 -40.32
N GLY A 36 14.21 -12.80 -39.01
CA GLY A 36 13.87 -13.76 -37.94
C GLY A 36 15.04 -14.61 -37.44
N ASP A 37 16.29 -14.18 -37.63
CA ASP A 37 17.47 -14.87 -37.12
C ASP A 37 17.70 -14.57 -35.63
N ASP A 38 17.38 -15.59 -34.77
CA ASP A 38 17.58 -15.50 -33.32
C ASP A 38 19.08 -15.53 -32.92
N ASP A 39 19.94 -16.14 -33.68
CA ASP A 39 21.39 -16.16 -33.39
C ASP A 39 22.00 -14.79 -33.60
N ALA A 40 21.61 -14.09 -34.66
CA ALA A 40 21.99 -12.69 -34.89
C ALA A 40 21.50 -11.78 -33.76
N LYS A 41 20.27 -11.96 -33.30
CA LYS A 41 19.70 -11.23 -32.16
C LYS A 41 20.51 -11.46 -30.87
N GLN A 42 20.81 -12.70 -30.55
CA GLN A 42 21.61 -13.03 -29.37
C GLN A 42 23.03 -12.43 -29.44
N LYS A 43 23.67 -12.50 -30.64
CA LYS A 43 24.98 -11.90 -30.85
C LYS A 43 24.95 -10.42 -30.56
N LEU A 44 24.01 -9.67 -31.17
CA LEU A 44 23.89 -8.22 -31.01
C LEU A 44 23.58 -7.80 -29.56
N ILE A 45 22.75 -8.59 -28.82
CA ILE A 45 22.49 -8.38 -27.40
C ILE A 45 23.79 -8.57 -26.58
N ARG A 46 24.50 -9.67 -26.76
CA ARG A 46 25.70 -10.01 -25.98
C ARG A 46 26.80 -8.96 -26.14
N SER A 47 27.04 -8.44 -27.35
CA SER A 47 28.04 -7.41 -27.63
C SER A 47 27.71 -6.09 -26.90
N ASN A 48 26.42 -5.82 -26.61
CA ASN A 48 25.98 -4.57 -26.01
C ASN A 48 25.66 -4.66 -24.50
N LEU A 49 25.87 -5.81 -23.83
CA LEU A 49 25.63 -5.94 -22.37
C LEU A 49 26.48 -4.96 -21.54
N ARG A 50 27.70 -4.64 -21.99
CA ARG A 50 28.58 -3.66 -21.32
C ARG A 50 27.95 -2.26 -21.25
N LEU A 51 27.16 -1.87 -22.25
CA LEU A 51 26.42 -0.60 -22.26
C LEU A 51 25.37 -0.57 -21.14
N VAL A 52 24.66 -1.70 -20.93
CA VAL A 52 23.67 -1.82 -19.84
C VAL A 52 24.32 -1.60 -18.48
N VAL A 53 25.47 -2.24 -18.22
CA VAL A 53 26.21 -2.07 -16.97
C VAL A 53 26.62 -0.63 -16.74
N LYS A 54 27.14 0.05 -17.78
CA LYS A 54 27.52 1.47 -17.72
C LYS A 54 26.32 2.34 -17.30
N ILE A 55 25.17 2.13 -17.93
CA ILE A 55 23.96 2.90 -17.61
C ILE A 55 23.42 2.54 -16.23
N ALA A 56 23.48 1.26 -15.80
CA ALA A 56 22.99 0.83 -14.49
C ALA A 56 23.76 1.50 -13.34
N HIS A 57 25.01 1.83 -13.52
CA HIS A 57 25.80 2.58 -12.52
C HIS A 57 25.22 3.96 -12.23
N ASP A 58 24.59 4.63 -13.20
CA ASP A 58 23.95 5.94 -13.01
C ASP A 58 22.70 5.84 -12.12
N PHE A 59 22.11 4.65 -11.99
CA PHE A 59 20.92 4.37 -11.19
C PHE A 59 21.22 3.64 -9.88
N LYS A 60 22.49 3.41 -9.55
CA LYS A 60 22.91 2.77 -8.30
C LYS A 60 22.46 3.57 -7.08
N GLY A 61 21.94 2.89 -6.04
CA GLY A 61 21.53 3.52 -4.79
C GLY A 61 20.12 4.14 -4.79
N LEU A 62 19.36 3.98 -5.87
CA LEU A 62 17.99 4.51 -5.96
C LEU A 62 16.90 3.54 -5.43
N GLY A 63 17.31 2.46 -4.74
CA GLY A 63 16.37 1.56 -4.07
C GLY A 63 16.33 0.14 -4.63
N LEU A 64 17.07 -0.17 -5.72
CA LEU A 64 17.25 -1.52 -6.24
C LEU A 64 18.73 -1.92 -6.22
N PRO A 65 19.04 -3.22 -5.99
CA PRO A 65 20.37 -3.78 -6.16
C PRO A 65 20.88 -3.58 -7.59
N LEU A 66 22.20 -3.43 -7.75
CA LEU A 66 22.82 -3.18 -9.06
C LEU A 66 22.56 -4.35 -10.05
N LEU A 67 22.58 -5.59 -9.59
CA LEU A 67 22.31 -6.76 -10.42
C LEU A 67 20.89 -6.80 -10.95
N ASP A 68 19.91 -6.36 -10.14
CA ASP A 68 18.50 -6.26 -10.56
C ASP A 68 18.32 -5.14 -11.59
N LEU A 69 18.99 -4.00 -11.39
CA LEU A 69 19.00 -2.91 -12.38
C LEU A 69 19.59 -3.38 -13.72
N ILE A 70 20.67 -4.17 -13.70
CA ILE A 70 21.27 -4.74 -14.91
C ILE A 70 20.29 -5.70 -15.57
N SER A 71 19.62 -6.55 -14.81
CA SER A 71 18.64 -7.50 -15.34
C SER A 71 17.46 -6.80 -16.02
N GLU A 72 16.91 -5.78 -15.39
CA GLU A 72 15.86 -4.94 -15.98
C GLU A 72 16.36 -4.14 -17.19
N GLY A 73 17.59 -3.67 -17.12
CA GLY A 73 18.24 -3.01 -18.25
C GLY A 73 18.48 -3.93 -19.45
N ASN A 74 18.82 -5.21 -19.21
CA ASN A 74 18.94 -6.21 -20.26
C ASN A 74 17.59 -6.47 -20.96
N ILE A 75 16.47 -6.45 -20.23
CA ILE A 75 15.12 -6.53 -20.83
C ILE A 75 14.88 -5.31 -21.74
N GLY A 76 15.31 -4.12 -21.30
CA GLY A 76 15.26 -2.88 -22.12
C GLY A 76 16.11 -3.01 -23.39
N LEU A 77 17.33 -3.56 -23.28
CA LEU A 77 18.21 -3.81 -24.42
C LEU A 77 17.58 -4.79 -25.42
N MET A 78 17.01 -5.91 -24.96
CA MET A 78 16.34 -6.87 -25.82
C MET A 78 15.22 -6.23 -26.63
N ARG A 79 14.38 -5.42 -26.01
CA ARG A 79 13.33 -4.64 -26.71
C ARG A 79 13.89 -3.64 -27.70
N ALA A 80 15.01 -3.00 -27.38
CA ALA A 80 15.68 -2.08 -28.28
C ALA A 80 16.19 -2.78 -29.53
N VAL A 81 16.83 -3.94 -29.38
CA VAL A 81 17.36 -4.75 -30.49
C VAL A 81 16.22 -5.21 -31.43
N GLU A 82 15.09 -5.63 -30.89
CA GLU A 82 13.91 -6.03 -31.69
C GLU A 82 13.34 -4.88 -32.54
N LYS A 83 13.36 -3.65 -32.00
CA LYS A 83 12.73 -2.48 -32.65
C LYS A 83 13.75 -1.59 -33.36
N PHE A 84 15.03 -1.96 -33.38
CA PHE A 84 16.06 -1.16 -34.01
C PHE A 84 15.97 -1.15 -35.54
N ASP A 85 16.01 0.06 -36.12
CA ASP A 85 16.02 0.25 -37.56
C ASP A 85 17.23 1.07 -37.99
N PRO A 86 18.25 0.44 -38.59
CA PRO A 86 19.46 1.14 -39.02
C PRO A 86 19.21 2.15 -40.15
N SER A 87 18.11 2.04 -40.92
CA SER A 87 17.77 2.97 -42.00
C SER A 87 17.57 4.40 -41.52
N LYS A 88 17.26 4.59 -40.23
CA LYS A 88 17.08 5.92 -39.60
C LYS A 88 18.39 6.65 -39.28
N GLY A 89 19.56 6.06 -39.59
CA GLY A 89 20.87 6.69 -39.42
C GLY A 89 21.35 6.87 -37.96
N ALA A 90 20.62 6.33 -36.98
CA ALA A 90 21.00 6.37 -35.57
C ALA A 90 21.87 5.14 -35.19
N LYS A 91 22.86 5.34 -34.32
CA LYS A 91 23.65 4.23 -33.74
C LYS A 91 22.79 3.42 -32.79
N LEU A 92 22.96 2.10 -32.77
CA LEU A 92 22.26 1.22 -31.85
C LEU A 92 22.45 1.65 -30.39
N SER A 93 23.65 2.03 -30.01
CA SER A 93 23.96 2.43 -28.63
C SER A 93 23.12 3.62 -28.15
N SER A 94 22.88 4.63 -29.02
CA SER A 94 22.05 5.79 -28.68
C SER A 94 20.57 5.42 -28.55
N TYR A 95 20.08 4.59 -29.46
CA TYR A 95 18.69 4.09 -29.44
C TYR A 95 18.45 3.18 -28.22
N ALA A 96 19.33 2.20 -28.01
CA ALA A 96 19.24 1.27 -26.89
C ALA A 96 19.34 1.97 -25.52
N ALA A 97 20.16 3.01 -25.39
CA ALA A 97 20.29 3.74 -24.14
C ALA A 97 18.96 4.32 -23.65
N TRP A 98 18.09 4.76 -24.53
CA TRP A 98 16.75 5.24 -24.16
C TRP A 98 15.89 4.10 -23.59
N TRP A 99 15.84 2.96 -24.27
CA TRP A 99 15.07 1.78 -23.83
C TRP A 99 15.58 1.21 -22.50
N ILE A 100 16.92 1.12 -22.35
CA ILE A 100 17.57 0.65 -21.12
C ILE A 100 17.19 1.57 -19.95
N LYS A 101 17.34 2.90 -20.12
CA LYS A 101 16.96 3.89 -19.09
C LYS A 101 15.48 3.83 -18.76
N GLN A 102 14.62 3.66 -19.76
CA GLN A 102 13.17 3.54 -19.56
C GLN A 102 12.79 2.30 -18.77
N SER A 103 13.39 1.14 -19.09
CA SER A 103 13.16 -0.10 -18.35
C SER A 103 13.61 0.02 -16.89
N MET A 104 14.81 0.55 -16.64
CA MET A 104 15.32 0.79 -15.29
C MET A 104 14.46 1.75 -14.48
N ARG A 105 14.01 2.87 -15.09
CA ARG A 105 13.11 3.83 -14.41
C ARG A 105 11.77 3.18 -14.06
N ARG A 106 11.23 2.36 -14.95
CA ARG A 106 9.97 1.63 -14.71
C ARG A 106 10.14 0.60 -13.58
N ALA A 107 11.25 -0.13 -13.56
CA ALA A 107 11.58 -1.07 -12.50
C ALA A 107 11.72 -0.37 -11.14
N LEU A 108 12.46 0.75 -11.09
CA LEU A 108 12.57 1.57 -9.88
C LEU A 108 11.22 2.07 -9.37
N ALA A 109 10.37 2.56 -10.26
CA ALA A 109 9.04 3.04 -9.87
C ALA A 109 8.14 1.92 -9.30
N ASN A 110 8.32 0.67 -9.76
CA ASN A 110 7.49 -0.46 -9.38
C ASN A 110 8.00 -1.25 -8.19
N GLN A 111 9.33 -1.34 -8.01
CA GLN A 111 9.98 -2.32 -7.12
C GLN A 111 10.89 -1.69 -6.06
N ALA A 112 11.30 -0.42 -6.20
CA ALA A 112 12.26 0.22 -5.30
C ALA A 112 11.71 0.50 -3.89
N ARG A 113 10.40 0.36 -3.66
CA ARG A 113 9.75 0.65 -2.38
C ARG A 113 9.07 -0.57 -1.81
N THR A 114 9.19 -0.77 -0.49
CA THR A 114 8.47 -1.80 0.26
C THR A 114 6.95 -1.64 0.11
N ILE A 115 6.45 -0.41 0.21
CA ILE A 115 5.05 -0.08 -0.08
C ILE A 115 5.00 0.51 -1.48
N ARG A 116 4.47 -0.24 -2.44
CA ARG A 116 4.38 0.16 -3.84
C ARG A 116 3.50 1.41 -4.02
N ILE A 117 4.01 2.38 -4.76
CA ILE A 117 3.28 3.59 -5.16
C ILE A 117 3.03 3.54 -6.67
N PRO A 118 1.80 3.85 -7.14
CA PRO A 118 1.52 3.95 -8.57
C PRO A 118 2.45 4.94 -9.30
N VAL A 119 2.85 4.61 -10.53
CA VAL A 119 3.81 5.41 -11.33
C VAL A 119 3.37 6.86 -11.48
N GLN A 120 2.06 7.11 -11.67
CA GLN A 120 1.51 8.46 -11.77
C GLN A 120 1.70 9.26 -10.48
N SER A 121 1.49 8.64 -9.33
CA SER A 121 1.72 9.28 -8.02
C SER A 121 3.22 9.49 -7.76
N ALA A 122 4.07 8.53 -8.13
CA ALA A 122 5.53 8.66 -8.03
C ALA A 122 6.04 9.84 -8.89
N SER A 123 5.53 10.00 -10.11
CA SER A 123 5.86 11.14 -10.96
C SER A 123 5.45 12.49 -10.35
N LYS A 124 4.25 12.56 -9.73
CA LYS A 124 3.80 13.76 -9.00
C LYS A 124 4.69 14.04 -7.79
N ILE A 125 5.09 13.02 -7.02
CA ILE A 125 6.02 13.17 -5.88
C ILE A 125 7.37 13.74 -6.34
N CYS A 126 7.92 13.26 -7.46
CA CYS A 126 9.16 13.82 -8.02
C CYS A 126 9.01 15.30 -8.40
N LYS A 127 7.89 15.68 -9.03
CA LYS A 127 7.60 17.08 -9.37
C LYS A 127 7.47 17.97 -8.12
N ILE A 128 6.75 17.48 -7.09
CA ILE A 128 6.60 18.18 -5.81
C ILE A 128 7.97 18.38 -5.15
N GLN A 129 8.84 17.35 -5.16
CA GLN A 129 10.15 17.45 -4.57
C GLN A 129 11.06 18.45 -5.32
N ALA A 130 11.03 18.45 -6.65
CA ALA A 130 11.78 19.40 -7.46
C ALA A 130 11.29 20.85 -7.23
N ALA A 131 9.98 21.06 -7.18
CA ALA A 131 9.39 22.35 -6.86
C ALA A 131 9.75 22.81 -5.44
N LYS A 132 9.73 21.89 -4.45
CA LYS A 132 10.13 22.20 -3.07
C LYS A 132 11.57 22.73 -3.02
N VAL A 133 12.52 22.06 -3.68
CA VAL A 133 13.94 22.48 -3.71
C VAL A 133 14.07 23.86 -4.37
N LYS A 134 13.44 24.04 -5.55
CA LYS A 134 13.47 25.32 -6.28
C LYS A 134 12.94 26.48 -5.44
N LEU A 135 11.76 26.32 -4.85
CA LEU A 135 11.13 27.36 -4.03
C LEU A 135 11.89 27.63 -2.72
N ALA A 136 12.52 26.59 -2.13
CA ALA A 136 13.35 26.77 -0.94
C ALA A 136 14.60 27.60 -1.25
N GLU A 137 15.23 27.40 -2.41
CA GLU A 137 16.36 28.23 -2.88
C GLU A 137 15.92 29.68 -3.15
N GLU A 138 14.74 29.86 -3.76
CA GLU A 138 14.20 31.18 -4.10
C GLU A 138 13.77 32.01 -2.86
N TYR A 139 13.10 31.36 -1.92
CA TYR A 139 12.54 32.03 -0.73
C TYR A 139 13.47 32.05 0.47
N GLY A 140 14.54 31.27 0.46
CA GLY A 140 15.44 31.10 1.62
C GLY A 140 14.79 30.44 2.84
N ARG A 141 13.61 29.81 2.67
CA ARG A 141 12.86 29.08 3.70
C ARG A 141 12.15 27.87 3.09
N ASP A 142 11.71 26.94 3.94
CA ASP A 142 10.84 25.83 3.49
C ASP A 142 9.49 26.39 2.95
N PRO A 143 9.10 26.02 1.71
CA PRO A 143 7.85 26.43 1.11
C PRO A 143 6.66 25.71 1.75
N THR A 144 5.53 26.39 1.80
CA THR A 144 4.24 25.83 2.26
C THR A 144 3.64 24.91 1.19
N ASP A 145 2.76 23.97 1.59
CA ASP A 145 2.09 23.08 0.65
C ASP A 145 1.26 23.83 -0.39
N ARG A 146 0.74 25.01 -0.04
CA ARG A 146 -0.01 25.89 -0.93
C ARG A 146 0.88 26.52 -2.01
N GLU A 147 2.09 26.93 -1.65
CA GLU A 147 3.07 27.51 -2.59
C GLU A 147 3.54 26.43 -3.58
N ILE A 148 3.84 25.21 -3.06
CA ILE A 148 4.20 24.06 -3.91
C ILE A 148 3.03 23.69 -4.84
N ALA A 149 1.80 23.66 -4.34
CA ALA A 149 0.61 23.35 -5.12
C ALA A 149 0.42 24.32 -6.30
N SER A 150 0.67 25.60 -6.07
CA SER A 150 0.61 26.63 -7.10
C SER A 150 1.67 26.44 -8.19
N GLU A 151 2.92 26.08 -7.81
CA GLU A 151 4.02 25.87 -8.75
C GLU A 151 3.81 24.62 -9.61
N VAL A 152 3.28 23.54 -9.02
CA VAL A 152 3.10 22.23 -9.71
C VAL A 152 1.73 22.11 -10.39
N ASN A 153 0.84 23.09 -10.24
CA ASN A 153 -0.55 23.06 -10.72
C ASN A 153 -1.34 21.86 -10.17
N LEU A 154 -1.21 21.58 -8.86
CA LEU A 154 -1.95 20.55 -8.13
C LEU A 154 -2.78 21.19 -7.02
N THR A 155 -3.79 20.44 -6.50
CA THR A 155 -4.52 20.90 -5.33
C THR A 155 -3.68 20.73 -4.06
N GLU A 156 -3.80 21.65 -3.09
CA GLU A 156 -3.10 21.60 -1.81
C GLU A 156 -3.32 20.25 -1.10
N ARG A 157 -4.56 19.75 -1.08
CA ARG A 157 -4.91 18.43 -0.51
C ARG A 157 -4.12 17.29 -1.16
N THR A 158 -3.89 17.34 -2.48
CA THR A 158 -3.11 16.33 -3.19
C THR A 158 -1.63 16.42 -2.81
N VAL A 159 -1.08 17.62 -2.68
CA VAL A 159 0.33 17.82 -2.28
C VAL A 159 0.56 17.30 -0.87
N THR A 160 -0.31 17.67 0.08
CA THR A 160 -0.24 17.19 1.47
C THR A 160 -0.34 15.68 1.57
N GLY A 161 -1.32 15.07 0.86
CA GLY A 161 -1.51 13.61 0.85
C GLY A 161 -0.31 12.86 0.25
N LEU A 162 0.26 13.35 -0.86
CA LEU A 162 1.44 12.74 -1.49
C LEU A 162 2.72 12.95 -0.68
N ARG A 163 2.83 14.04 0.07
CA ARG A 163 3.95 14.30 0.97
C ARG A 163 3.93 13.37 2.18
N LEU A 164 2.76 13.14 2.79
CA LEU A 164 2.57 12.16 3.86
C LEU A 164 2.82 10.73 3.38
N GLY A 165 2.46 10.42 2.14
CA GLY A 165 2.72 9.10 1.53
C GLY A 165 4.20 8.79 1.24
N LYS A 166 5.12 9.74 1.44
CA LYS A 166 6.58 9.54 1.32
C LYS A 166 7.18 8.96 2.62
N THR A 167 6.52 8.04 3.27
CA THR A 167 7.06 7.36 4.45
C THR A 167 8.24 6.47 4.07
N THR A 168 9.35 6.63 4.78
CA THR A 168 10.50 5.74 4.70
C THR A 168 10.27 4.59 5.68
N THR A 169 10.35 3.36 5.20
CA THR A 169 10.27 2.17 6.06
C THR A 169 11.63 1.91 6.71
N ILE A 170 11.60 1.52 7.98
CA ILE A 170 12.77 1.11 8.77
C ILE A 170 12.60 -0.38 9.07
N SER A 171 13.70 -1.13 9.12
CA SER A 171 13.66 -2.54 9.49
C SER A 171 13.31 -2.68 10.98
N LEU A 172 12.43 -3.63 11.30
CA LEU A 172 12.14 -3.97 12.69
C LEU A 172 13.33 -4.65 13.40
N HIS A 173 14.26 -5.19 12.63
CA HIS A 173 15.49 -5.80 13.14
C HIS A 173 16.67 -4.83 13.22
N ASP A 174 16.48 -3.56 12.88
CA ASP A 174 17.54 -2.57 13.08
C ASP A 174 17.78 -2.38 14.60
N PRO A 175 19.02 -2.27 15.04
CA PRO A 175 19.36 -2.04 16.44
C PRO A 175 18.89 -0.64 16.87
N ILE A 176 18.37 -0.53 18.10
CA ILE A 176 17.92 0.74 18.69
C ILE A 176 19.09 1.70 18.86
N GLN A 177 20.20 1.17 19.38
CA GLN A 177 21.46 1.91 19.52
C GLN A 177 22.62 1.06 18.99
N HIS A 178 23.63 1.70 18.42
CA HIS A 178 24.83 1.00 17.98
C HIS A 178 25.56 0.38 19.19
N GLY A 179 25.59 -0.97 19.23
CA GLY A 179 26.29 -1.73 20.27
C GLY A 179 25.41 -2.31 21.37
N GLU A 180 24.09 -2.16 21.29
CA GLU A 180 23.13 -2.82 22.18
C GLU A 180 22.38 -3.94 21.42
N ASP A 181 22.02 -5.01 22.13
CA ASP A 181 21.32 -6.19 21.58
C ASP A 181 19.81 -5.97 21.35
N GLY A 182 19.28 -4.75 21.56
CA GLY A 182 17.86 -4.42 21.41
C GLY A 182 17.48 -4.10 19.98
N GLU A 183 16.41 -4.70 19.45
CA GLU A 183 15.81 -4.42 18.14
C GLU A 183 14.58 -3.50 18.28
N PHE A 184 14.25 -2.73 17.22
CA PHE A 184 13.02 -1.92 17.19
C PHE A 184 11.76 -2.76 17.42
N ARG A 185 11.77 -4.03 17.02
CA ARG A 185 10.67 -4.97 17.23
C ARG A 185 10.33 -5.14 18.71
N ASP A 186 11.33 -5.08 19.60
CA ASP A 186 11.15 -5.36 21.02
C ASP A 186 10.44 -4.21 21.78
N ILE A 187 10.40 -3.01 21.17
CA ILE A 187 9.73 -1.83 21.74
C ILE A 187 8.26 -1.75 21.35
N ILE A 188 7.88 -2.35 20.21
CA ILE A 188 6.52 -2.21 19.66
C ILE A 188 5.57 -3.09 20.47
N PRO A 189 4.59 -2.50 21.21
CA PRO A 189 3.60 -3.26 21.95
C PRO A 189 2.61 -3.95 20.99
N ASP A 190 2.06 -5.07 21.45
CA ASP A 190 0.93 -5.71 20.79
C ASP A 190 -0.38 -5.12 21.30
N ASP A 191 -0.97 -4.18 20.54
CA ASP A 191 -2.23 -3.51 20.88
C ASP A 191 -3.44 -4.47 20.94
N LYS A 192 -3.28 -5.71 20.44
CA LYS A 192 -4.34 -6.72 20.45
C LYS A 192 -4.25 -7.66 21.65
N SER A 193 -3.14 -7.67 22.32
CA SER A 193 -2.94 -8.49 23.51
C SER A 193 -3.61 -7.82 24.70
N THR A 194 -4.72 -8.39 25.15
CA THR A 194 -5.40 -7.95 26.37
C THR A 194 -4.54 -8.24 27.59
N ALA A 195 -4.35 -7.27 28.45
CA ALA A 195 -3.59 -7.48 29.67
C ALA A 195 -4.31 -8.50 30.59
N PRO A 196 -3.57 -9.32 31.36
CA PRO A 196 -4.19 -10.33 32.22
C PRO A 196 -5.17 -9.76 33.26
N ASP A 197 -4.93 -8.56 33.75
CA ASP A 197 -5.79 -7.81 34.65
C ASP A 197 -7.10 -7.36 33.95
N GLU A 198 -7.03 -6.91 32.69
CA GLU A 198 -8.21 -6.59 31.89
C GLU A 198 -9.09 -7.83 31.67
N LEU A 199 -8.50 -9.00 31.37
CA LEU A 199 -9.24 -10.25 31.22
C LEU A 199 -10.01 -10.63 32.49
N VAL A 200 -9.37 -10.50 33.66
CA VAL A 200 -10.02 -10.76 34.96
C VAL A 200 -11.13 -9.76 35.22
N GLN A 201 -10.89 -8.48 34.94
CA GLN A 201 -11.88 -7.42 35.12
C GLN A 201 -13.09 -7.61 34.20
N ASP A 202 -12.87 -8.02 32.95
CA ASP A 202 -13.95 -8.32 32.00
C ASP A 202 -14.79 -9.50 32.50
N GLU A 203 -14.15 -10.59 33.00
CA GLU A 203 -14.84 -11.76 33.52
C GLU A 203 -15.65 -11.45 34.81
N GLU A 204 -15.07 -10.65 35.71
CA GLU A 204 -15.79 -10.17 36.90
C GLU A 204 -16.98 -9.27 36.52
N THR A 205 -16.78 -8.35 35.58
CA THR A 205 -17.83 -7.44 35.09
C THR A 205 -18.97 -8.24 34.45
N LEU A 206 -18.66 -9.24 33.62
CA LEU A 206 -19.65 -10.10 32.98
C LEU A 206 -20.41 -10.91 34.02
N SER A 207 -19.72 -11.48 35.02
CA SER A 207 -20.35 -12.23 36.13
C SER A 207 -21.29 -11.33 36.93
N HIS A 208 -20.89 -10.08 37.20
CA HIS A 208 -21.72 -9.10 37.89
C HIS A 208 -22.95 -8.70 37.08
N MET A 209 -22.77 -8.42 35.79
CA MET A 209 -23.87 -8.13 34.88
C MET A 209 -24.91 -9.26 34.83
N LEU A 210 -24.46 -10.52 34.78
CA LEU A 210 -25.36 -11.66 34.83
C LEU A 210 -26.18 -11.72 36.13
N LYS A 211 -25.58 -11.42 37.28
CA LYS A 211 -26.30 -11.33 38.55
C LYS A 211 -27.34 -10.20 38.57
N LEU A 212 -27.01 -9.04 37.97
CA LEU A 212 -27.96 -7.93 37.85
C LEU A 212 -29.13 -8.26 36.93
N THR A 213 -28.94 -9.06 35.87
CA THR A 213 -30.07 -9.51 35.03
C THR A 213 -31.07 -10.38 35.80
N GLU A 214 -30.65 -11.00 36.89
CA GLU A 214 -31.58 -11.77 37.75
C GLU A 214 -32.58 -10.88 38.53
N ARG A 215 -32.21 -9.62 38.78
CA ARG A 215 -33.08 -8.62 39.47
C ARG A 215 -34.15 -8.05 38.55
N LEU A 216 -34.04 -8.27 37.21
CA LEU A 216 -35.04 -7.83 36.24
C LEU A 216 -36.30 -8.70 36.25
N GLU A 217 -37.42 -8.15 35.74
CA GLU A 217 -38.64 -8.88 35.53
C GLU A 217 -38.44 -10.05 34.55
N LYS A 218 -39.20 -11.14 34.74
CA LYS A 218 -39.09 -12.37 33.93
C LYS A 218 -39.17 -12.10 32.44
N ARG A 219 -40.00 -11.12 32.00
CA ARG A 219 -40.16 -10.76 30.59
C ARG A 219 -38.96 -10.01 30.04
N GLU A 220 -38.46 -9.07 30.79
CA GLU A 220 -37.28 -8.29 30.46
C GLU A 220 -36.03 -9.18 30.32
N ARG A 221 -35.85 -10.09 31.29
CA ARG A 221 -34.76 -11.07 31.28
C ARG A 221 -34.80 -12.02 30.07
N ILE A 222 -36.00 -12.50 29.70
CA ILE A 222 -36.15 -13.39 28.53
C ILE A 222 -35.77 -12.61 27.24
N ILE A 223 -36.20 -11.35 27.10
CA ILE A 223 -35.90 -10.55 25.92
C ILE A 223 -34.40 -10.30 25.81
N LEU A 224 -33.74 -9.90 26.91
CA LEU A 224 -32.29 -9.67 26.92
C LEU A 224 -31.50 -10.99 26.65
N ASN A 225 -31.92 -12.11 27.25
CA ASN A 225 -31.26 -13.38 26.99
C ASN A 225 -31.37 -13.82 25.52
N LEU A 226 -32.53 -13.66 24.90
CA LEU A 226 -32.70 -14.00 23.48
C LEU A 226 -31.97 -13.03 22.56
N ARG A 227 -31.98 -11.74 22.90
CA ARG A 227 -31.37 -10.69 22.05
C ARG A 227 -29.81 -10.72 22.09
N PHE A 228 -29.26 -10.91 23.28
CA PHE A 228 -27.80 -10.86 23.50
C PHE A 228 -27.15 -12.24 23.64
N GLY A 229 -27.92 -13.30 23.67
CA GLY A 229 -27.39 -14.67 23.81
C GLY A 229 -26.76 -14.96 25.18
N LEU A 230 -27.21 -14.30 26.27
CA LEU A 230 -26.59 -14.40 27.59
C LEU A 230 -26.63 -15.82 28.20
N SER A 231 -27.49 -16.67 27.69
CA SER A 231 -27.58 -18.09 28.08
C SER A 231 -26.69 -19.01 27.21
N GLY A 232 -25.81 -18.48 26.38
CA GLY A 232 -24.95 -19.22 25.45
C GLY A 232 -25.66 -19.61 24.12
N GLU A 233 -26.86 -19.11 23.88
CA GLU A 233 -27.55 -19.24 22.59
C GLU A 233 -27.07 -18.14 21.61
N ARG A 234 -27.33 -18.37 20.31
CA ARG A 234 -27.06 -17.37 19.29
C ARG A 234 -27.93 -16.12 19.51
N PRO A 235 -27.35 -14.89 19.48
CA PRO A 235 -28.14 -13.65 19.52
C PRO A 235 -29.21 -13.64 18.43
N LYS A 236 -30.44 -13.23 18.76
CA LYS A 236 -31.57 -13.15 17.83
C LYS A 236 -31.91 -11.73 17.47
N THR A 237 -32.41 -11.52 16.27
CA THR A 237 -32.90 -10.21 15.80
C THR A 237 -34.18 -9.80 16.54
N LEU A 238 -34.53 -8.49 16.52
CA LEU A 238 -35.79 -8.02 17.14
C LEU A 238 -37.01 -8.70 16.54
N GLU A 239 -36.97 -9.02 15.25
CA GLU A 239 -38.04 -9.72 14.54
C GLU A 239 -38.24 -11.16 15.07
N GLU A 240 -37.15 -11.93 15.16
CA GLU A 240 -37.16 -13.29 15.67
C GLU A 240 -37.63 -13.35 17.14
N VAL A 241 -37.17 -12.37 17.97
CA VAL A 241 -37.62 -12.23 19.36
C VAL A 241 -39.11 -11.90 19.42
N SER A 242 -39.62 -11.03 18.55
CA SER A 242 -41.03 -10.67 18.48
C SER A 242 -41.92 -11.85 18.14
N GLN A 243 -41.50 -12.72 17.20
CA GLN A 243 -42.15 -13.94 16.84
C GLN A 243 -42.15 -14.95 17.99
N THR A 244 -41.01 -15.09 18.70
CA THR A 244 -40.87 -16.02 19.82
C THR A 244 -41.77 -15.65 21.01
N ILE A 245 -41.91 -14.34 21.30
CA ILE A 245 -42.67 -13.83 22.47
C ILE A 245 -44.14 -13.52 22.12
N GLY A 246 -44.48 -13.45 20.83
CA GLY A 246 -45.82 -13.12 20.36
C GLY A 246 -46.20 -11.64 20.61
N ARG A 247 -45.27 -10.75 20.43
CA ARG A 247 -45.42 -9.28 20.56
C ARG A 247 -44.91 -8.58 19.31
N THR A 248 -45.30 -7.30 19.12
CA THR A 248 -44.79 -6.52 18.01
C THR A 248 -43.30 -6.14 18.21
N ARG A 249 -42.53 -6.02 17.11
CA ARG A 249 -41.12 -5.61 17.10
C ARG A 249 -40.89 -4.35 17.97
N GLU A 250 -41.73 -3.34 17.78
CA GLU A 250 -41.60 -2.07 18.53
C GLU A 250 -41.84 -2.27 20.04
N ARG A 251 -42.75 -3.13 20.42
CA ARG A 251 -42.99 -3.42 21.84
C ARG A 251 -41.81 -4.16 22.48
N VAL A 252 -41.17 -5.06 21.74
CA VAL A 252 -39.94 -5.74 22.19
C VAL A 252 -38.81 -4.71 22.35
N ARG A 253 -38.62 -3.78 21.40
CA ARG A 253 -37.62 -2.70 21.47
C ARG A 253 -37.86 -1.81 22.72
N GLN A 254 -39.10 -1.43 22.99
CA GLN A 254 -39.42 -0.62 24.18
C GLN A 254 -39.06 -1.37 25.48
N ILE A 255 -39.39 -2.66 25.58
CA ILE A 255 -39.08 -3.46 26.78
C ILE A 255 -37.55 -3.63 26.90
N GLN A 256 -36.84 -3.84 25.79
CA GLN A 256 -35.37 -3.91 25.76
C GLN A 256 -34.76 -2.64 26.33
N ASN A 257 -35.18 -1.47 25.84
CA ASN A 257 -34.63 -0.19 26.30
C ASN A 257 -34.94 0.05 27.79
N GLN A 258 -36.17 -0.25 28.23
CA GLN A 258 -36.52 -0.16 29.66
C GLN A 258 -35.67 -1.10 30.54
N ALA A 259 -35.36 -2.29 30.05
CA ALA A 259 -34.52 -3.24 30.76
C ALA A 259 -33.06 -2.77 30.83
N LEU A 260 -32.53 -2.18 29.74
CA LEU A 260 -31.19 -1.61 29.71
C LEU A 260 -31.07 -0.39 30.63
N ASP A 261 -32.07 0.49 30.66
CA ASP A 261 -32.09 1.65 31.55
C ASP A 261 -32.12 1.20 33.03
N LYS A 262 -32.89 0.15 33.37
CA LYS A 262 -32.89 -0.42 34.71
C LYS A 262 -31.55 -1.04 35.10
N LEU A 263 -30.91 -1.79 34.17
CA LEU A 263 -29.58 -2.34 34.41
C LEU A 263 -28.53 -1.23 34.62
N LYS A 264 -28.64 -0.15 33.86
CA LYS A 264 -27.77 1.01 34.03
C LYS A 264 -27.92 1.64 35.43
N SER A 265 -29.17 1.81 35.89
CA SER A 265 -29.43 2.32 37.24
C SER A 265 -28.86 1.41 38.32
N TYR A 266 -28.98 0.08 38.16
CA TYR A 266 -28.40 -0.87 39.12
C TYR A 266 -26.86 -0.82 39.14
N LEU A 267 -26.20 -0.63 37.98
CA LEU A 267 -24.76 -0.47 37.91
C LEU A 267 -24.27 0.85 38.55
N GLU A 268 -25.06 1.90 38.42
CA GLU A 268 -24.80 3.20 39.08
C GLU A 268 -24.96 3.06 40.61
N GLU A 269 -25.99 2.34 41.09
CA GLU A 269 -26.22 2.06 42.52
C GLU A 269 -25.09 1.21 43.14
N ASP A 270 -24.59 0.21 42.40
CA ASP A 270 -23.51 -0.68 42.83
C ASP A 270 -22.11 -0.01 42.66
N GLY A 271 -22.02 1.24 42.17
CA GLY A 271 -20.79 2.05 42.07
C GLY A 271 -19.80 1.58 40.99
N LEU A 272 -20.24 0.77 40.04
CA LEU A 272 -19.40 0.24 38.95
C LEU A 272 -19.29 1.20 37.76
N ILE A 273 -20.17 2.18 37.65
CA ILE A 273 -20.10 3.25 36.68
C ILE A 273 -20.08 4.58 37.43
N GLU A 274 -18.96 5.30 37.38
CA GLU A 274 -18.92 6.68 37.79
C GLU A 274 -19.79 7.52 36.85
N ASN A 275 -20.78 8.20 37.41
CA ASN A 275 -21.57 9.17 36.66
C ASN A 275 -20.62 10.20 36.02
N PRO A 276 -20.57 10.36 34.69
CA PRO A 276 -19.75 11.40 34.09
C PRO A 276 -20.24 12.73 34.63
N GLN A 277 -19.37 13.41 35.40
CA GLN A 277 -19.61 14.75 35.91
C GLN A 277 -20.06 15.65 34.73
N PRO A 278 -21.11 16.50 34.91
CA PRO A 278 -21.68 17.25 33.78
C PRO A 278 -20.80 18.37 33.22
N ASN A 279 -19.49 18.38 33.49
CA ASN A 279 -18.57 19.46 33.15
C ASN A 279 -17.22 19.02 32.55
N SER A 280 -17.20 18.05 31.67
CA SER A 280 -16.09 17.90 30.72
C SER A 280 -16.64 18.09 29.31
N GLY A 281 -16.25 19.18 28.65
CA GLY A 281 -16.71 19.59 27.32
C GLY A 281 -16.20 18.65 26.20
N VAL A 282 -16.49 17.39 26.31
CA VAL A 282 -16.36 16.41 25.24
C VAL A 282 -17.67 16.40 24.48
N LYS A 283 -17.62 16.89 23.26
CA LYS A 283 -18.74 16.91 22.31
C LYS A 283 -19.42 15.55 22.31
N LYS A 284 -20.73 15.56 22.62
CA LYS A 284 -21.65 14.43 22.37
C LYS A 284 -21.64 14.11 20.87
N ASN A 285 -20.79 13.21 20.44
CA ASN A 285 -20.83 12.55 19.15
C ASN A 285 -20.46 11.08 19.34
N ALA A 286 -21.23 10.40 20.16
CA ALA A 286 -21.38 8.94 20.13
C ALA A 286 -22.78 8.65 20.67
N GLN A 287 -23.79 9.14 19.98
CA GLN A 287 -25.06 8.48 19.94
C GLN A 287 -24.75 7.22 19.12
N LEU A 288 -24.70 6.07 19.78
CA LEU A 288 -24.78 4.77 19.11
C LEU A 288 -26.16 4.77 18.46
N ASP A 289 -26.21 5.26 17.22
CA ASP A 289 -27.31 5.00 16.30
C ASP A 289 -27.26 3.48 16.01
N LEU A 290 -27.90 2.71 16.90
CA LEU A 290 -28.29 1.32 16.66
C LEU A 290 -29.55 1.30 15.79
N ASP A 291 -29.69 2.30 14.92
CA ASP A 291 -30.77 2.39 13.96
C ASP A 291 -30.26 1.93 12.59
N ASP A 292 -30.72 0.73 12.23
CA ASP A 292 -31.04 0.31 10.87
C ASP A 292 -29.93 0.41 9.78
N GLU A 293 -28.81 -0.34 9.92
CA GLU A 293 -28.03 -0.79 8.77
C GLU A 293 -27.81 -2.31 8.76
N ASP A 294 -28.90 -3.06 8.84
CA ASP A 294 -28.88 -4.51 8.61
C ASP A 294 -29.93 -4.90 7.57
N ASP A 295 -29.85 -4.33 6.37
CA ASP A 295 -30.63 -4.85 5.23
C ASP A 295 -29.98 -4.47 3.89
N ASP A 296 -28.67 -4.67 3.68
CA ASP A 296 -28.08 -4.81 2.34
C ASP A 296 -26.65 -5.37 2.44
N LEU A 297 -26.54 -6.67 2.80
CA LEU A 297 -25.39 -7.46 2.40
C LEU A 297 -25.73 -8.04 1.02
N PRO A 298 -25.05 -7.61 -0.05
CA PRO A 298 -25.20 -8.27 -1.35
C PRO A 298 -24.58 -9.67 -1.25
N ASP A 299 -25.42 -10.67 -1.40
CA ASP A 299 -25.02 -12.03 -1.76
C ASP A 299 -24.19 -12.01 -3.04
N SER A 300 -23.12 -12.79 -3.00
CA SER A 300 -22.28 -13.18 -4.15
C SER A 300 -21.30 -12.15 -4.69
N TYR A 301 -20.04 -12.25 -4.22
CA TYR A 301 -18.87 -11.85 -5.00
C TYR A 301 -18.68 -12.83 -6.17
N ASP A 302 -19.35 -12.57 -7.28
CA ASP A 302 -18.96 -13.11 -8.58
C ASP A 302 -17.73 -12.38 -9.08
N ILE A 303 -16.56 -13.01 -8.92
CA ILE A 303 -15.32 -12.60 -9.60
C ILE A 303 -15.50 -12.89 -11.08
N LYS A 304 -16.03 -11.93 -11.82
CA LYS A 304 -15.89 -11.90 -13.28
C LYS A 304 -14.48 -11.40 -13.62
N THR A 305 -13.60 -12.34 -13.91
CA THR A 305 -12.37 -12.08 -14.68
C THR A 305 -12.78 -11.62 -16.07
N THR A 306 -12.80 -10.31 -16.28
CA THR A 306 -12.79 -9.77 -17.63
C THR A 306 -11.35 -9.48 -18.02
N HIS A 307 -10.76 -10.40 -18.78
CA HIS A 307 -9.68 -10.08 -19.70
C HIS A 307 -10.22 -9.04 -20.68
N THR A 308 -9.67 -7.85 -20.59
CA THR A 308 -9.69 -6.91 -21.71
C THR A 308 -8.25 -6.49 -21.94
N ASP A 309 -7.66 -7.15 -22.93
CA ASP A 309 -6.51 -6.64 -23.66
C ASP A 309 -6.99 -5.37 -24.38
N GLU A 310 -6.64 -4.21 -23.85
CA GLU A 310 -6.70 -2.96 -24.62
C GLU A 310 -5.29 -2.40 -24.72
N ASP A 311 -4.72 -2.65 -25.91
CA ASP A 311 -3.60 -1.93 -26.49
C ASP A 311 -3.97 -0.44 -26.61
N GLU A 312 -3.62 0.38 -25.64
CA GLU A 312 -3.52 1.82 -25.83
C GLU A 312 -2.10 2.16 -26.34
N SER A 313 -1.99 2.20 -27.65
CA SER A 313 -0.94 2.89 -28.36
C SER A 313 -1.15 4.41 -28.20
N GLU A 314 -0.48 5.02 -27.21
CA GLU A 314 -0.33 6.47 -27.16
C GLU A 314 0.59 6.93 -28.29
N GLU A 315 -0.02 7.51 -29.31
CA GLU A 315 0.60 8.38 -30.31
C GLU A 315 1.29 9.56 -29.59
N PHE A 316 2.62 9.59 -29.65
CA PHE A 316 3.40 10.75 -29.23
C PHE A 316 3.44 11.74 -30.40
N ASP A 317 2.72 12.85 -30.25
CA ASP A 317 2.82 14.05 -31.08
C ASP A 317 4.28 14.56 -31.12
N GLU A 318 4.85 14.56 -32.31
CA GLU A 318 6.00 15.35 -32.72
C GLU A 318 5.57 16.81 -32.87
N ASN A 319 5.77 17.63 -31.82
CA ASN A 319 5.86 19.08 -31.97
C ASN A 319 6.59 19.70 -30.78
N ASP A 320 7.89 19.80 -30.92
CA ASP A 320 8.66 20.90 -30.35
C ASP A 320 9.91 21.13 -31.24
N LYS A 321 9.65 21.91 -32.29
CA LYS A 321 10.67 22.74 -32.96
C LYS A 321 10.45 24.15 -32.45
N ASN A 322 11.32 24.64 -31.54
CA ASN A 322 12.02 25.90 -31.62
C ASN A 322 12.99 26.05 -30.44
#